data_ff2357dc53b99fd7079ecbaabdc4b259
#
_entry.id   ff2357dc53b99fd7079ecbaabdc4b259
#
_cell.length_a   1.000
_cell.length_b   1.000
_cell.length_c   1.000
_cell.angle_alpha   90.00
_cell.angle_beta   90.00
_cell.angle_gamma   90.00
#
_symmetry.space_group_name_H-M   'P 1'
#
loop_
_entity.id
_entity.type
_entity.pdbx_description
1 polymer ?
#
loop_
_entity_poly.entity_id
_entity_poly.type
_entity_poly.pdbx_seq_one_letter_code
_entity_poly.pdbx_strand_id
1 'polypeptide(L)'
;KTYTIATDITFAPFEFQDTNGDFVGIDIDLLNAIAENQGFNVEIKPLGFNAAVQALESKQVDGVIAGMSITDERERKFDFSESYFESGVVMAIAEGNEDIASYEDLKGKRVAVKTGTEGASFAQSIQDEYGFKIVTFDDSANMYDDVKTGNSQAVFDDYPVLAYGVAQGNGLQIVTEKEVGGSYGFAVAKGENGELLEQFNDGLANLEESGEYQEILDKYLEAKKSTDTENGFFGLLKESFPSLMKGLQMTLL
;
A
#
# COMPACT_ATOMS: atom_id res chain seq x y z
N LYS A 1 17.39 25.67 -1.79
CA LYS A 1 16.51 25.77 -2.97
C LYS A 1 15.13 25.26 -2.61
N THR A 2 14.08 25.90 -3.10
CA THR A 2 12.68 25.51 -2.88
C THR A 2 12.08 24.97 -4.18
N TYR A 3 11.46 23.80 -4.10
CA TYR A 3 10.75 23.19 -5.22
C TYR A 3 9.25 23.17 -4.97
N THR A 4 8.47 23.38 -6.02
CA THR A 4 7.02 23.25 -5.98
C THR A 4 6.62 21.85 -6.42
N ILE A 5 5.95 21.12 -5.55
CA ILE A 5 5.53 19.73 -5.77
C ILE A 5 4.02 19.63 -5.71
N ALA A 6 3.41 19.19 -6.81
CA ALA A 6 1.97 18.96 -6.85
C ALA A 6 1.64 17.54 -6.37
N THR A 7 0.44 17.41 -5.81
CA THR A 7 -0.07 16.14 -5.29
C THR A 7 -1.60 16.07 -5.44
N ASP A 8 -2.19 14.91 -5.18
CA ASP A 8 -3.63 14.76 -5.10
C ASP A 8 -4.18 15.37 -3.80
N ILE A 9 -5.49 15.49 -3.68
CA ILE A 9 -6.18 16.07 -2.51
C ILE A 9 -6.68 14.97 -1.58
N THR A 10 -7.24 13.91 -2.15
CA THR A 10 -7.94 12.86 -1.41
C THR A 10 -7.58 11.48 -1.93
N PHE A 11 -6.42 10.99 -1.57
CA PHE A 11 -5.98 9.63 -1.88
C PHE A 11 -5.33 8.99 -0.65
N ALA A 12 -6.16 8.67 0.36
CA ALA A 12 -5.69 7.98 1.56
C ALA A 12 -5.20 6.55 1.21
N PRO A 13 -4.09 6.09 1.77
CA PRO A 13 -3.26 6.72 2.80
C PRO A 13 -2.07 7.55 2.29
N PHE A 14 -2.05 7.94 1.01
CA PHE A 14 -0.90 8.63 0.40
C PHE A 14 -0.92 10.15 0.62
N GLU A 15 -2.05 10.79 0.35
CA GLU A 15 -2.30 12.20 0.68
C GLU A 15 -3.78 12.41 1.03
N PHE A 16 -4.03 13.01 2.18
CA PHE A 16 -5.39 13.29 2.65
C PHE A 16 -5.37 14.25 3.84
N GLN A 17 -6.51 14.84 4.17
CA GLN A 17 -6.67 15.57 5.41
C GLN A 17 -7.08 14.61 6.53
N ASP A 18 -6.40 14.69 7.66
CA ASP A 18 -6.76 13.95 8.86
C ASP A 18 -7.94 14.60 9.59
N THR A 19 -8.34 14.03 10.73
CA THR A 19 -9.45 14.54 11.55
C THR A 19 -9.18 15.92 12.15
N ASN A 20 -7.92 16.34 12.24
CA ASN A 20 -7.50 17.66 12.72
C ASN A 20 -7.43 18.71 11.58
N GLY A 21 -7.66 18.29 10.33
CA GLY A 21 -7.53 19.13 9.15
C GLY A 21 -6.11 19.26 8.61
N ASP A 22 -5.15 18.51 9.18
CA ASP A 22 -3.77 18.49 8.71
C ASP A 22 -3.64 17.64 7.44
N PHE A 23 -2.82 18.09 6.49
CA PHE A 23 -2.56 17.38 5.26
C PHE A 23 -1.40 16.39 5.48
N VAL A 24 -1.71 15.12 5.42
CA VAL A 24 -0.83 14.01 5.83
C VAL A 24 -0.87 12.88 4.81
N GLY A 25 -0.08 11.87 5.03
CA GLY A 25 -0.05 10.66 4.23
C GLY A 25 1.36 10.18 3.94
N ILE A 26 1.47 8.99 3.35
CA ILE A 26 2.76 8.37 3.00
C ILE A 26 3.55 9.28 2.06
N ASP A 27 2.91 9.80 1.02
CA ASP A 27 3.56 10.69 0.04
C ASP A 27 4.08 11.97 0.69
N ILE A 28 3.27 12.57 1.52
CA ILE A 28 3.60 13.83 2.20
C ILE A 28 4.75 13.63 3.19
N ASP A 29 4.68 12.59 4.01
CA ASP A 29 5.69 12.30 5.02
C ASP A 29 7.02 11.89 4.39
N LEU A 30 6.99 11.07 3.32
CA LEU A 30 8.21 10.69 2.58
C LEU A 30 8.86 11.91 1.92
N LEU A 31 8.08 12.73 1.23
CA LEU A 31 8.61 13.92 0.56
C LEU A 31 9.28 14.87 1.55
N ASN A 32 8.63 15.15 2.68
CA ASN A 32 9.18 16.03 3.70
C ASN A 32 10.46 15.44 4.33
N ALA A 33 10.48 14.14 4.63
CA ALA A 33 11.65 13.47 5.18
C ALA A 33 12.83 13.44 4.19
N ILE A 34 12.55 13.22 2.91
CA ILE A 34 13.56 13.25 1.85
C ILE A 34 14.13 14.67 1.69
N ALA A 35 13.25 15.68 1.68
CA ALA A 35 13.67 17.07 1.58
C ALA A 35 14.58 17.49 2.74
N GLU A 36 14.23 17.11 3.96
CA GLU A 36 15.07 17.34 5.14
C GLU A 36 16.41 16.60 5.05
N ASN A 37 16.40 15.34 4.66
CA ASN A 37 17.62 14.54 4.48
C ASN A 37 18.57 15.13 3.44
N GLN A 38 18.04 15.69 2.35
CA GLN A 38 18.82 16.19 1.23
C GLN A 38 19.04 17.71 1.27
N GLY A 39 18.43 18.42 2.22
CA GLY A 39 18.67 19.85 2.43
C GLY A 39 18.00 20.77 1.40
N PHE A 40 16.84 20.40 0.89
CA PHE A 40 16.00 21.28 0.07
C PHE A 40 14.64 21.53 0.71
N ASN A 41 13.95 22.57 0.25
CA ASN A 41 12.62 22.91 0.73
C ASN A 41 11.57 22.56 -0.32
N VAL A 42 10.37 22.23 0.14
CA VAL A 42 9.24 21.94 -0.73
C VAL A 42 8.05 22.84 -0.40
N GLU A 43 7.36 23.27 -1.45
CA GLU A 43 6.04 23.87 -1.39
C GLU A 43 5.06 22.86 -2.00
N ILE A 44 4.20 22.28 -1.19
CA ILE A 44 3.25 21.25 -1.63
C ILE A 44 1.97 21.92 -2.10
N LYS A 45 1.54 21.57 -3.31
CA LYS A 45 0.29 22.06 -3.92
C LYS A 45 -0.69 20.92 -4.15
N PRO A 46 -1.72 20.79 -3.30
CA PRO A 46 -2.81 19.85 -3.55
C PRO A 46 -3.70 20.38 -4.69
N LEU A 47 -3.68 19.70 -5.83
CA LEU A 47 -4.40 20.13 -7.03
C LEU A 47 -5.45 19.12 -7.52
N GLY A 48 -5.47 17.90 -6.99
CA GLY A 48 -6.12 16.76 -7.60
C GLY A 48 -5.20 16.06 -8.62
N PHE A 49 -5.38 14.75 -8.81
CA PHE A 49 -4.44 13.94 -9.58
C PHE A 49 -4.25 14.45 -11.03
N ASN A 50 -5.35 14.60 -11.77
CA ASN A 50 -5.26 15.02 -13.17
C ASN A 50 -4.68 16.43 -13.33
N ALA A 51 -5.06 17.35 -12.45
CA ALA A 51 -4.53 18.70 -12.45
C ALA A 51 -3.04 18.74 -12.08
N ALA A 52 -2.60 17.89 -11.15
CA ALA A 52 -1.19 17.75 -10.79
C ALA A 52 -0.33 17.27 -11.98
N VAL A 53 -0.79 16.25 -12.68
CA VAL A 53 -0.13 15.71 -13.88
C VAL A 53 -0.07 16.76 -14.98
N GLN A 54 -1.15 17.49 -15.23
CA GLN A 54 -1.17 18.57 -16.22
C GLN A 54 -0.24 19.74 -15.85
N ALA A 55 -0.17 20.09 -14.57
CA ALA A 55 0.74 21.14 -14.09
C ALA A 55 2.21 20.73 -14.30
N LEU A 56 2.54 19.45 -14.17
CA LEU A 56 3.86 18.93 -14.47
C LEU A 56 4.17 18.95 -15.98
N GLU A 57 3.23 18.53 -16.82
CA GLU A 57 3.36 18.58 -18.28
C GLU A 57 3.62 19.99 -18.77
N SER A 58 2.92 20.98 -18.22
CA SER A 58 3.08 22.39 -18.58
C SER A 58 4.21 23.10 -17.83
N LYS A 59 4.97 22.38 -17.02
CA LYS A 59 6.12 22.89 -16.24
C LYS A 59 5.73 24.01 -15.25
N GLN A 60 4.50 24.00 -14.77
CA GLN A 60 4.03 24.93 -13.73
C GLN A 60 4.49 24.49 -12.33
N VAL A 61 4.82 23.23 -12.15
CA VAL A 61 5.40 22.66 -10.93
C VAL A 61 6.69 21.93 -11.28
N ASP A 62 7.55 21.73 -10.27
CA ASP A 62 8.85 21.07 -10.45
C ASP A 62 8.73 19.53 -10.41
N GLY A 63 7.76 19.01 -9.69
CA GLY A 63 7.53 17.58 -9.55
C GLY A 63 6.13 17.24 -9.09
N VAL A 64 5.81 15.93 -9.13
CA VAL A 64 4.56 15.36 -8.66
C VAL A 64 4.84 14.12 -7.80
N ILE A 65 4.21 14.08 -6.63
CA ILE A 65 4.07 12.88 -5.81
C ILE A 65 2.57 12.69 -5.50
N ALA A 66 1.96 11.64 -6.01
CA ALA A 66 0.50 11.47 -5.96
C ALA A 66 0.06 10.00 -6.04
N GLY A 67 0.81 9.08 -5.42
CA GLY A 67 0.55 7.65 -5.59
C GLY A 67 0.51 7.26 -7.07
N MET A 68 1.40 7.84 -7.85
CA MET A 68 1.36 7.72 -9.30
C MET A 68 2.14 6.50 -9.78
N SER A 69 1.46 5.58 -10.45
CA SER A 69 2.08 4.41 -11.03
C SER A 69 3.05 4.76 -12.15
N ILE A 70 4.21 4.15 -12.11
CA ILE A 70 5.21 4.20 -13.19
C ILE A 70 4.69 3.31 -14.33
N THR A 71 4.45 3.91 -15.49
CA THR A 71 4.00 3.20 -16.68
C THR A 71 4.83 3.61 -17.89
N ASP A 72 4.90 2.74 -18.90
CA ASP A 72 5.62 3.04 -20.14
C ASP A 72 5.10 4.30 -20.83
N GLU A 73 3.78 4.51 -20.80
CA GLU A 73 3.15 5.70 -21.35
C GLU A 73 3.61 6.97 -20.63
N ARG A 74 3.62 6.93 -19.29
CA ARG A 74 4.07 8.06 -18.46
C ARG A 74 5.56 8.32 -18.59
N GLU A 75 6.38 7.27 -18.73
CA GLU A 75 7.84 7.41 -18.90
C GLU A 75 8.22 8.11 -20.21
N ARG A 76 7.32 8.19 -21.18
CA ARG A 76 7.53 8.99 -22.39
C ARG A 76 7.47 10.50 -22.14
N LYS A 77 6.73 10.91 -21.11
CA LYS A 77 6.47 12.32 -20.78
C LYS A 77 7.22 12.81 -19.55
N PHE A 78 7.54 11.90 -18.65
CA PHE A 78 8.12 12.18 -17.36
C PHE A 78 9.35 11.31 -17.09
N ASP A 79 10.26 11.84 -16.26
CA ASP A 79 11.30 11.04 -15.64
C ASP A 79 10.86 10.69 -14.22
N PHE A 80 10.92 9.41 -13.88
CA PHE A 80 10.51 8.90 -12.57
C PHE A 80 11.71 8.61 -11.67
N SER A 81 11.49 8.78 -10.37
CA SER A 81 12.38 8.27 -9.34
C SER A 81 12.40 6.74 -9.34
N GLU A 82 13.32 6.17 -8.54
CA GLU A 82 13.15 4.80 -8.08
C GLU A 82 11.77 4.65 -7.42
N SER A 83 11.18 3.44 -7.50
CA SER A 83 9.91 3.17 -6.85
C SER A 83 10.00 3.42 -5.34
N TYR A 84 9.05 4.16 -4.80
CA TYR A 84 8.98 4.37 -3.36
C TYR A 84 7.87 3.53 -2.70
N PHE A 85 7.02 2.90 -3.48
CA PHE A 85 5.95 2.04 -2.98
C PHE A 85 5.56 0.99 -4.01
N GLU A 86 5.45 -0.26 -3.55
CA GLU A 86 4.93 -1.35 -4.35
C GLU A 86 3.47 -1.64 -3.98
N SER A 87 2.57 -1.37 -4.93
CA SER A 87 1.15 -1.67 -4.81
C SER A 87 0.82 -3.06 -5.38
N GLY A 88 -0.42 -3.45 -5.31
CA GLY A 88 -0.95 -4.68 -5.86
C GLY A 88 -2.39 -4.88 -5.43
N VAL A 89 -3.01 -5.95 -5.92
CA VAL A 89 -4.34 -6.38 -5.52
C VAL A 89 -4.22 -7.47 -4.46
N VAL A 90 -5.02 -7.36 -3.41
CA VAL A 90 -5.13 -8.38 -2.36
C VAL A 90 -6.58 -8.77 -2.16
N MET A 91 -6.79 -9.94 -1.56
CA MET A 91 -8.10 -10.39 -1.10
C MET A 91 -8.21 -10.13 0.40
N ALA A 92 -9.33 -9.55 0.80
CA ALA A 92 -9.71 -9.43 2.20
C ALA A 92 -11.06 -10.10 2.45
N ILE A 93 -11.25 -10.53 3.68
CA ILE A 93 -12.46 -11.19 4.17
C ILE A 93 -12.91 -10.50 5.45
N ALA A 94 -14.11 -10.81 5.94
CA ALA A 94 -14.55 -10.36 7.25
C ALA A 94 -13.62 -10.92 8.34
N GLU A 95 -13.24 -10.08 9.29
CA GLU A 95 -12.46 -10.50 10.44
C GLU A 95 -13.20 -11.63 11.18
N GLY A 96 -12.49 -12.73 11.48
CA GLY A 96 -13.07 -13.91 12.11
C GLY A 96 -13.76 -14.90 11.17
N ASN A 97 -13.81 -14.65 9.87
CA ASN A 97 -14.27 -15.63 8.90
C ASN A 97 -13.18 -16.69 8.70
N GLU A 98 -13.43 -17.92 9.16
CA GLU A 98 -12.50 -19.04 9.04
C GLU A 98 -12.75 -19.90 7.79
N ASP A 99 -13.80 -19.61 7.02
CA ASP A 99 -14.18 -20.42 5.85
C ASP A 99 -13.33 -20.11 4.61
N ILE A 100 -12.72 -18.93 4.55
CA ILE A 100 -11.95 -18.46 3.40
C ILE A 100 -10.49 -18.21 3.81
N ALA A 101 -9.59 -19.05 3.31
CA ALA A 101 -8.14 -18.91 3.51
C ALA A 101 -7.39 -18.64 2.19
N SER A 102 -7.96 -19.05 1.05
CA SER A 102 -7.35 -18.97 -0.27
C SER A 102 -8.42 -18.83 -1.36
N TYR A 103 -7.99 -18.65 -2.61
CA TYR A 103 -8.91 -18.52 -3.74
C TYR A 103 -9.75 -19.78 -3.97
N GLU A 104 -9.23 -20.95 -3.65
CA GLU A 104 -9.94 -22.23 -3.79
C GLU A 104 -11.22 -22.28 -2.94
N ASP A 105 -11.23 -21.58 -1.82
CA ASP A 105 -12.39 -21.52 -0.91
C ASP A 105 -13.53 -20.65 -1.45
N LEU A 106 -13.30 -19.92 -2.54
CA LEU A 106 -14.28 -19.01 -3.14
C LEU A 106 -15.32 -19.71 -4.02
N LYS A 107 -15.18 -21.00 -4.32
CA LYS A 107 -16.08 -21.73 -5.21
C LYS A 107 -17.54 -21.59 -4.77
N GLY A 108 -18.38 -21.07 -5.68
CA GLY A 108 -19.80 -20.84 -5.43
C GLY A 108 -20.10 -19.64 -4.51
N LYS A 109 -19.09 -18.92 -4.08
CA LYS A 109 -19.21 -17.75 -3.20
C LYS A 109 -19.34 -16.46 -4.01
N ARG A 110 -19.78 -15.39 -3.33
CA ARG A 110 -19.87 -14.04 -3.88
C ARG A 110 -18.63 -13.24 -3.50
N VAL A 111 -18.05 -12.57 -4.47
CA VAL A 111 -16.85 -11.74 -4.32
C VAL A 111 -17.19 -10.31 -4.72
N ALA A 112 -16.94 -9.37 -3.83
CA ALA A 112 -17.20 -7.95 -4.05
C ALA A 112 -16.01 -7.27 -4.72
N VAL A 113 -16.29 -6.42 -5.70
CA VAL A 113 -15.29 -5.58 -6.37
C VAL A 113 -15.88 -4.20 -6.65
N LYS A 114 -15.03 -3.21 -6.85
CA LYS A 114 -15.44 -1.87 -7.27
C LYS A 114 -15.26 -1.72 -8.77
N THR A 115 -16.27 -1.17 -9.44
CA THR A 115 -16.27 -0.97 -10.89
C THR A 115 -15.05 -0.14 -11.33
N GLY A 116 -14.38 -0.58 -12.39
CA GLY A 116 -13.27 0.15 -13.00
C GLY A 116 -11.92 0.05 -12.27
N THR A 117 -11.80 -0.84 -11.29
CA THR A 117 -10.57 -1.02 -10.52
C THR A 117 -9.72 -2.19 -11.02
N GLU A 118 -8.44 -2.20 -10.65
CA GLU A 118 -7.55 -3.36 -10.86
C GLU A 118 -8.06 -4.60 -10.12
N GLY A 119 -8.65 -4.41 -8.92
CA GLY A 119 -9.28 -5.50 -8.17
C GLY A 119 -10.40 -6.17 -8.94
N ALA A 120 -11.24 -5.39 -9.62
CA ALA A 120 -12.30 -5.91 -10.48
C ALA A 120 -11.72 -6.70 -11.67
N SER A 121 -10.71 -6.15 -12.34
CA SER A 121 -10.03 -6.81 -13.47
C SER A 121 -9.35 -8.12 -13.04
N PHE A 122 -8.68 -8.12 -11.91
CA PHE A 122 -8.04 -9.31 -11.36
C PHE A 122 -9.08 -10.38 -11.01
N ALA A 123 -10.17 -10.02 -10.33
CA ALA A 123 -11.24 -10.95 -10.00
C ALA A 123 -11.82 -11.61 -11.25
N GLN A 124 -12.06 -10.83 -12.31
CA GLN A 124 -12.52 -11.35 -13.60
C GLN A 124 -11.53 -12.35 -14.22
N SER A 125 -10.24 -12.08 -14.08
CA SER A 125 -9.18 -12.93 -14.67
C SER A 125 -9.09 -14.32 -14.03
N ILE A 126 -9.50 -14.48 -12.78
CA ILE A 126 -9.44 -15.75 -12.04
C ILE A 126 -10.82 -16.38 -11.76
N GLN A 127 -11.90 -15.70 -12.13
CA GLN A 127 -13.26 -16.11 -11.82
C GLN A 127 -13.59 -17.51 -12.32
N ASP A 128 -13.26 -17.83 -13.56
CA ASP A 128 -13.59 -19.13 -14.16
C ASP A 128 -12.78 -20.26 -13.52
N GLU A 129 -11.52 -19.99 -13.16
CA GLU A 129 -10.66 -20.99 -12.50
C GLU A 129 -11.18 -21.39 -11.12
N TYR A 130 -11.62 -20.42 -10.32
CA TYR A 130 -12.03 -20.66 -8.93
C TYR A 130 -13.55 -20.74 -8.74
N GLY A 131 -14.34 -20.41 -9.75
CA GLY A 131 -15.79 -20.65 -9.77
C GLY A 131 -16.63 -19.80 -8.83
N PHE A 132 -16.26 -18.54 -8.62
CA PHE A 132 -17.03 -17.61 -7.79
C PHE A 132 -17.89 -16.65 -8.64
N LYS A 133 -18.79 -15.92 -7.97
CA LYS A 133 -19.63 -14.89 -8.57
C LYS A 133 -19.13 -13.52 -8.18
N ILE A 134 -19.02 -12.61 -9.16
CA ILE A 134 -18.61 -11.22 -8.94
C ILE A 134 -19.83 -10.34 -8.70
N VAL A 135 -19.77 -9.52 -7.65
CA VAL A 135 -20.73 -8.47 -7.32
C VAL A 135 -20.01 -7.14 -7.39
N THR A 136 -20.52 -6.21 -8.19
CA THR A 136 -19.91 -4.90 -8.42
C THR A 136 -20.55 -3.81 -7.59
N PHE A 137 -19.72 -2.88 -7.11
CA PHE A 137 -20.12 -1.70 -6.35
C PHE A 137 -19.52 -0.44 -6.98
N ASP A 138 -20.20 0.69 -6.81
CA ASP A 138 -19.71 1.99 -7.28
C ASP A 138 -18.85 2.71 -6.22
N ASP A 139 -19.01 2.35 -4.95
CA ASP A 139 -18.24 2.94 -3.86
C ASP A 139 -17.66 1.88 -2.90
N SER A 140 -16.58 2.26 -2.24
CA SER A 140 -15.83 1.36 -1.35
C SER A 140 -16.58 1.06 -0.05
N ALA A 141 -17.33 2.02 0.49
CA ALA A 141 -18.03 1.85 1.76
C ALA A 141 -19.09 0.73 1.67
N ASN A 142 -19.92 0.77 0.63
CA ASN A 142 -20.94 -0.27 0.39
C ASN A 142 -20.29 -1.62 0.07
N MET A 143 -19.19 -1.63 -0.69
CA MET A 143 -18.45 -2.83 -1.01
C MET A 143 -17.91 -3.51 0.26
N TYR A 144 -17.29 -2.78 1.15
CA TYR A 144 -16.75 -3.32 2.40
C TYR A 144 -17.86 -3.77 3.36
N ASP A 145 -18.96 -3.02 3.45
CA ASP A 145 -20.11 -3.41 4.27
C ASP A 145 -20.74 -4.72 3.81
N ASP A 146 -20.81 -4.97 2.51
CA ASP A 146 -21.35 -6.21 1.95
C ASP A 146 -20.51 -7.43 2.38
N VAL A 147 -19.20 -7.28 2.49
CA VAL A 147 -18.29 -8.33 3.00
C VAL A 147 -18.41 -8.47 4.52
N LYS A 148 -18.45 -7.37 5.26
CA LYS A 148 -18.57 -7.38 6.72
C LYS A 148 -19.86 -8.06 7.20
N THR A 149 -20.96 -7.85 6.48
CA THR A 149 -22.27 -8.44 6.82
C THR A 149 -22.43 -9.89 6.32
N GLY A 150 -21.46 -10.40 5.55
CA GLY A 150 -21.47 -11.77 5.04
C GLY A 150 -22.27 -11.99 3.77
N ASN A 151 -22.79 -10.94 3.13
CA ASN A 151 -23.45 -11.05 1.84
C ASN A 151 -22.48 -11.47 0.73
N SER A 152 -21.28 -10.87 0.73
CA SER A 152 -20.14 -11.35 -0.03
C SER A 152 -19.10 -11.95 0.91
N GLN A 153 -18.37 -12.97 0.47
CA GLN A 153 -17.39 -13.68 1.30
C GLN A 153 -16.01 -13.05 1.24
N ALA A 154 -15.71 -12.32 0.18
CA ALA A 154 -14.42 -11.69 -0.01
C ALA A 154 -14.54 -10.40 -0.82
N VAL A 155 -13.52 -9.57 -0.73
CA VAL A 155 -13.32 -8.38 -1.56
C VAL A 155 -11.92 -8.43 -2.18
N PHE A 156 -11.82 -8.04 -3.44
CA PHE A 156 -10.53 -7.75 -4.08
C PHE A 156 -10.39 -6.24 -4.25
N ASP A 157 -9.34 -5.68 -3.71
CA ASP A 157 -9.07 -4.24 -3.80
C ASP A 157 -7.56 -3.98 -3.70
N ASP A 158 -7.18 -2.73 -3.90
CA ASP A 158 -5.80 -2.30 -3.82
C ASP A 158 -5.24 -2.48 -2.40
N TYR A 159 -4.06 -3.06 -2.34
CA TYR A 159 -3.39 -3.35 -1.07
C TYR A 159 -3.28 -2.14 -0.14
N PRO A 160 -2.79 -0.96 -0.58
CA PRO A 160 -2.63 0.16 0.35
C PRO A 160 -3.95 0.67 0.91
N VAL A 161 -5.01 0.64 0.12
CA VAL A 161 -6.35 1.06 0.55
C VAL A 161 -6.92 0.09 1.57
N LEU A 162 -6.82 -1.22 1.30
CA LEU A 162 -7.26 -2.25 2.25
C LEU A 162 -6.42 -2.25 3.53
N ALA A 163 -5.09 -2.17 3.42
CA ALA A 163 -4.19 -2.16 4.57
C ALA A 163 -4.44 -0.96 5.49
N TYR A 164 -4.68 0.22 4.91
CA TYR A 164 -5.07 1.40 5.67
C TYR A 164 -6.41 1.19 6.38
N GLY A 165 -7.42 0.69 5.68
CA GLY A 165 -8.73 0.38 6.26
C GLY A 165 -8.65 -0.63 7.40
N VAL A 166 -7.86 -1.69 7.24
CA VAL A 166 -7.60 -2.69 8.30
C VAL A 166 -6.93 -2.04 9.51
N ALA A 167 -5.92 -1.20 9.30
CA ALA A 167 -5.25 -0.46 10.37
C ALA A 167 -6.21 0.47 11.15
N GLN A 168 -7.21 1.02 10.46
CA GLN A 168 -8.27 1.83 11.05
C GLN A 168 -9.40 0.99 11.71
N GLY A 169 -9.30 -0.33 11.69
CA GLY A 169 -10.29 -1.21 12.32
C GLY A 169 -11.58 -1.35 11.50
N ASN A 170 -11.49 -1.45 10.18
CA ASN A 170 -12.65 -1.59 9.30
C ASN A 170 -13.37 -2.95 9.37
N GLY A 171 -12.90 -3.88 10.20
CA GLY A 171 -13.50 -5.20 10.38
C GLY A 171 -13.14 -6.22 9.29
N LEU A 172 -12.16 -5.91 8.44
CA LEU A 172 -11.65 -6.79 7.40
C LEU A 172 -10.26 -7.34 7.75
N GLN A 173 -9.88 -8.43 7.09
CA GLN A 173 -8.59 -9.09 7.23
C GLN A 173 -8.06 -9.45 5.84
N ILE A 174 -6.81 -9.04 5.54
CA ILE A 174 -6.11 -9.42 4.31
C ILE A 174 -5.59 -10.84 4.47
N VAL A 175 -5.86 -11.71 3.49
CA VAL A 175 -5.52 -13.14 3.56
C VAL A 175 -4.66 -13.64 2.40
N THR A 176 -4.30 -12.79 1.44
CA THR A 176 -3.46 -13.17 0.30
C THR A 176 -2.24 -12.27 0.14
N GLU A 177 -1.26 -12.74 -0.62
CA GLU A 177 -0.18 -11.93 -1.14
C GLU A 177 -0.69 -10.95 -2.21
N LYS A 178 0.15 -9.96 -2.55
CA LYS A 178 -0.16 -8.99 -3.61
C LYS A 178 -0.08 -9.63 -4.98
N GLU A 179 -1.11 -9.39 -5.78
CA GLU A 179 -1.17 -9.77 -7.18
C GLU A 179 -1.23 -8.52 -8.07
N VAL A 180 -0.89 -8.66 -9.34
CA VAL A 180 -0.96 -7.56 -10.33
C VAL A 180 -0.29 -6.29 -9.80
N GLY A 181 1.03 -6.38 -9.54
CA GLY A 181 1.80 -5.30 -8.91
C GLY A 181 1.89 -4.03 -9.77
N GLY A 182 1.93 -2.87 -9.10
CA GLY A 182 2.25 -1.57 -9.66
C GLY A 182 3.23 -0.84 -8.73
N SER A 183 4.12 -0.05 -9.31
CA SER A 183 5.12 0.72 -8.58
C SER A 183 4.80 2.20 -8.66
N TYR A 184 4.84 2.90 -7.51
CA TYR A 184 4.66 4.34 -7.46
C TYR A 184 6.00 5.06 -7.50
N GLY A 185 6.06 6.15 -8.24
CA GLY A 185 7.26 6.98 -8.36
C GLY A 185 6.97 8.46 -8.23
N PHE A 186 7.98 9.20 -7.82
CA PHE A 186 8.03 10.65 -7.90
C PHE A 186 8.40 11.04 -9.33
N ALA A 187 7.73 12.02 -9.89
CA ALA A 187 7.93 12.40 -11.30
C ALA A 187 8.38 13.84 -11.45
N VAL A 188 9.26 14.05 -12.42
CA VAL A 188 9.62 15.37 -12.96
C VAL A 188 9.34 15.38 -14.47
N ALA A 189 9.22 16.55 -15.08
CA ALA A 189 9.07 16.65 -16.52
C ALA A 189 10.29 16.07 -17.23
N LYS A 190 10.08 15.45 -18.40
CA LYS A 190 11.15 14.78 -19.15
C LYS A 190 12.33 15.70 -19.42
N GLY A 191 13.51 15.30 -18.97
CA GLY A 191 14.75 16.06 -19.12
C GLY A 191 14.89 17.28 -18.22
N GLU A 192 13.93 17.55 -17.33
CA GLU A 192 13.94 18.67 -16.41
C GLU A 192 14.24 18.20 -14.97
N ASN A 193 14.71 19.12 -14.12
CA ASN A 193 14.88 18.88 -12.67
C ASN A 193 15.63 17.59 -12.30
N GLY A 194 16.65 17.21 -13.07
CA GLY A 194 17.45 15.99 -12.83
C GLY A 194 18.13 16.00 -11.46
N GLU A 195 18.55 17.16 -10.96
CA GLU A 195 19.13 17.29 -9.62
C GLU A 195 18.10 16.94 -8.53
N LEU A 196 16.87 17.42 -8.66
CA LEU A 196 15.79 17.09 -7.72
C LEU A 196 15.49 15.60 -7.74
N LEU A 197 15.43 14.98 -8.92
CA LEU A 197 15.18 13.55 -9.07
C LEU A 197 16.28 12.71 -8.41
N GLU A 198 17.55 13.08 -8.61
CA GLU A 198 18.70 12.42 -7.99
C GLU A 198 18.67 12.56 -6.46
N GLN A 199 18.37 13.76 -5.95
CA GLN A 199 18.21 13.99 -4.51
C GLN A 199 17.05 13.19 -3.92
N PHE A 200 15.94 13.05 -4.65
CA PHE A 200 14.84 12.21 -4.20
C PHE A 200 15.30 10.75 -4.06
N ASN A 201 15.97 10.20 -5.07
CA ASN A 201 16.47 8.84 -5.03
C ASN A 201 17.49 8.62 -3.90
N ASP A 202 18.43 9.53 -3.71
CA ASP A 202 19.43 9.45 -2.65
C ASP A 202 18.78 9.54 -1.26
N GLY A 203 17.84 10.45 -1.08
CA GLY A 203 17.08 10.59 0.15
C GLY A 203 16.24 9.36 0.46
N LEU A 204 15.56 8.81 -0.54
CA LEU A 204 14.78 7.57 -0.38
C LEU A 204 15.67 6.42 0.08
N ALA A 205 16.82 6.22 -0.56
CA ALA A 205 17.77 5.18 -0.18
C ALA A 205 18.26 5.36 1.27
N ASN A 206 18.55 6.61 1.68
CA ASN A 206 18.97 6.92 3.04
C ASN A 206 17.86 6.62 4.07
N LEU A 207 16.61 6.92 3.77
CA LEU A 207 15.48 6.61 4.64
C LEU A 207 15.23 5.10 4.76
N GLU A 208 15.39 4.36 3.67
CA GLU A 208 15.29 2.90 3.68
C GLU A 208 16.38 2.28 4.55
N GLU A 209 17.61 2.73 4.43
CA GLU A 209 18.74 2.23 5.21
C GLU A 209 18.62 2.55 6.70
N SER A 210 18.15 3.75 7.06
CA SER A 210 17.99 4.16 8.45
C SER A 210 16.79 3.54 9.18
N GLY A 211 15.85 2.95 8.43
CA GLY A 211 14.57 2.44 8.95
C GLY A 211 13.46 3.50 9.01
N GLU A 212 13.75 4.77 8.72
CA GLU A 212 12.73 5.83 8.73
C GLU A 212 11.64 5.63 7.68
N TYR A 213 12.00 5.09 6.51
CA TYR A 213 11.04 4.69 5.48
C TYR A 213 9.99 3.73 6.04
N GLN A 214 10.41 2.66 6.71
CA GLN A 214 9.49 1.67 7.28
C GLN A 214 8.63 2.26 8.40
N GLU A 215 9.17 3.16 9.22
CA GLU A 215 8.41 3.88 10.25
C GLU A 215 7.28 4.71 9.65
N ILE A 216 7.54 5.37 8.53
CA ILE A 216 6.51 6.14 7.81
C ILE A 216 5.41 5.22 7.28
N LEU A 217 5.76 4.10 6.65
CA LEU A 217 4.78 3.13 6.18
C LEU A 217 3.95 2.55 7.34
N ASP A 218 4.59 2.17 8.42
CA ASP A 218 3.95 1.55 9.59
C ASP A 218 2.95 2.50 10.26
N LYS A 219 3.17 3.80 10.19
CA LYS A 219 2.25 4.81 10.70
C LYS A 219 0.86 4.72 10.05
N TYR A 220 0.79 4.37 8.77
CA TYR A 220 -0.45 4.33 8.00
C TYR A 220 -0.94 2.91 7.70
N LEU A 221 -0.03 1.97 7.56
CA LEU A 221 -0.29 0.61 7.08
C LEU A 221 0.01 -0.46 8.13
N GLU A 222 0.14 -0.09 9.39
CA GLU A 222 0.36 -1.07 10.44
C GLU A 222 -0.86 -2.01 10.50
N ALA A 223 -0.76 -3.11 9.74
CA ALA A 223 -1.60 -4.26 10.01
C ALA A 223 -1.35 -4.65 11.46
N LYS A 224 -2.40 -4.93 12.25
CA LYS A 224 -2.24 -5.59 13.54
C LYS A 224 -1.12 -6.60 13.38
N LYS A 225 0.02 -6.39 14.02
CA LYS A 225 1.05 -7.42 14.12
C LYS A 225 0.29 -8.66 14.54
N SER A 226 0.21 -9.64 13.64
CA SER A 226 -0.28 -10.92 14.07
C SER A 226 0.65 -11.32 15.19
N THR A 227 0.12 -11.42 16.38
CA THR A 227 0.79 -11.99 17.55
C THR A 227 1.32 -13.41 17.25
N ASP A 228 1.01 -13.94 16.10
CA ASP A 228 1.40 -15.26 15.61
C ASP A 228 2.85 -15.38 15.15
N THR A 229 3.55 -14.29 14.77
CA THR A 229 4.96 -14.40 14.40
C THR A 229 5.90 -14.40 15.60
N GLU A 230 5.52 -13.78 16.71
CA GLU A 230 6.30 -13.91 17.96
C GLU A 230 5.99 -15.22 18.69
N ASN A 231 4.77 -15.74 18.60
CA ASN A 231 4.43 -17.05 19.16
C ASN A 231 4.89 -18.24 18.30
N GLY A 232 5.08 -18.07 16.99
CA GLY A 232 5.50 -19.16 16.11
C GLY A 232 6.93 -19.61 16.38
N PHE A 233 7.91 -18.74 16.30
CA PHE A 233 9.31 -19.12 16.43
C PHE A 233 9.78 -19.17 17.90
N PHE A 234 9.43 -18.19 18.71
CA PHE A 234 9.78 -18.17 20.14
C PHE A 234 8.86 -19.07 20.98
N GLY A 235 7.61 -19.31 20.56
CA GLY A 235 6.74 -20.31 21.18
C GLY A 235 7.26 -21.71 20.99
N LEU A 236 7.70 -22.06 19.79
CA LEU A 236 8.34 -23.35 19.48
C LEU A 236 9.69 -23.52 20.22
N LEU A 237 10.46 -22.45 20.38
CA LEU A 237 11.68 -22.50 21.19
C LEU A 237 11.38 -22.69 22.68
N LYS A 238 10.30 -22.09 23.19
CA LYS A 238 9.92 -22.20 24.60
C LYS A 238 9.31 -23.55 24.94
N GLU A 239 8.61 -24.19 24.01
CA GLU A 239 8.06 -25.55 24.16
C GLU A 239 9.12 -26.64 23.94
N SER A 240 10.13 -26.39 23.11
CA SER A 240 11.22 -27.34 22.88
C SER A 240 12.36 -27.26 23.89
N PHE A 241 12.45 -26.15 24.67
CA PHE A 241 13.50 -25.96 25.65
C PHE A 241 13.53 -27.03 26.76
N PRO A 242 12.41 -27.53 27.31
CA PRO A 242 12.43 -28.61 28.30
C PRO A 242 12.89 -29.95 27.74
N SER A 243 12.63 -30.23 26.45
CA SER A 243 13.05 -31.48 25.80
C SER A 243 14.52 -31.46 25.40
N LEU A 244 15.06 -30.27 25.05
CA LEU A 244 16.49 -30.08 24.78
C LEU A 244 17.32 -30.22 26.04
N MET A 245 16.84 -29.73 27.19
CA MET A 245 17.54 -29.88 28.48
C MET A 245 17.50 -31.33 29.01
N LYS A 246 16.47 -32.11 28.72
CA LYS A 246 16.43 -33.55 29.05
C LYS A 246 17.37 -34.36 28.19
N GLY A 247 17.58 -33.97 26.92
CA GLY A 247 18.55 -34.63 26.05
C GLY A 247 20.01 -34.41 26.47
N LEU A 248 20.34 -33.22 27.03
CA LEU A 248 21.68 -32.91 27.52
C LEU A 248 22.03 -33.63 28.84
N GLN A 249 21.03 -33.96 29.67
CA GLN A 249 21.26 -34.70 30.92
C GLN A 249 21.46 -36.20 30.70
N MET A 250 21.04 -36.75 29.57
CA MET A 250 21.25 -38.17 29.23
C MET A 250 22.59 -38.49 28.57
N THR A 251 23.37 -37.47 28.21
CA THR A 251 24.68 -37.65 27.56
C THR A 251 25.85 -37.45 28.51
N LEU A 252 25.62 -37.26 29.82
CA LEU A 252 26.63 -37.04 30.86
C LEU A 252 26.56 -38.12 31.98
N LEU A 253 26.09 -39.35 31.65
CA LEU A 253 26.21 -40.52 32.51
C LEU A 253 26.95 -41.65 31.69
#